data_93d32a9cb172c43c21f3c3677b4f4dd1
#
_entry.id   93d32a9cb172c43c21f3c3677b4f4dd1
#
_cell.length_a   1.000
_cell.length_b   1.000
_cell.length_c   1.000
_cell.angle_alpha   90.00
_cell.angle_beta   90.00
_cell.angle_gamma   90.00
#
_symmetry.space_group_name_H-M   'P 1'
#
loop_
_entity.id
_entity.type
_entity.pdbx_description
1 polymer ?
#
loop_
_entity_poly.entity_id
_entity_poly.type
_entity_poly.pdbx_seq_one_letter_code
_entity_poly.pdbx_strand_id
1 'polypeptide(L)'
;MIITDKLKNNIEIVNTYVDKYGCVPRDGTFYSEGGDLDYICSLFKSYENFIKELGFEDYGYRKLKKYGVHDIRRGKLIYIGFLRDIKEEFFEDKYTLEHIKKVTYSNKLLENRYLIRKDIA
;
A
#
# COMPACT_ATOMS: atom_id res chain seq x y z
N MET A 1 -16.64 8.32 -2.95
CA MET A 1 -16.88 7.38 -4.07
C MET A 1 -17.75 6.23 -3.61
N ILE A 2 -18.77 5.90 -4.38
CA ILE A 2 -19.60 4.72 -4.08
C ILE A 2 -18.87 3.49 -4.56
N ILE A 3 -18.64 2.53 -3.66
CA ILE A 3 -17.99 1.27 -4.02
C ILE A 3 -19.04 0.30 -4.55
N THR A 4 -18.99 0.04 -5.86
CA THR A 4 -19.85 -0.93 -6.52
C THR A 4 -19.23 -2.33 -6.42
N ASP A 5 -20.02 -3.37 -6.70
CA ASP A 5 -19.51 -4.75 -6.73
C ASP A 5 -18.42 -4.90 -7.80
N LYS A 6 -18.57 -4.21 -8.93
CA LYS A 6 -17.56 -4.23 -9.99
C LYS A 6 -16.24 -3.64 -9.54
N LEU A 7 -16.28 -2.49 -8.84
CA LEU A 7 -15.07 -1.87 -8.30
C LEU A 7 -14.43 -2.78 -7.25
N LYS A 8 -15.24 -3.34 -6.36
CA LYS A 8 -14.76 -4.26 -5.32
C LYS A 8 -14.04 -5.47 -5.92
N ASN A 9 -14.60 -6.05 -6.98
CA ASN A 9 -13.98 -7.20 -7.65
C ASN A 9 -12.62 -6.83 -8.26
N ASN A 10 -12.51 -5.65 -8.85
CA ASN A 10 -11.24 -5.17 -9.40
C ASN A 10 -10.20 -4.90 -8.30
N ILE A 11 -10.63 -4.38 -7.17
CA ILE A 11 -9.75 -4.19 -6.00
C ILE A 11 -9.26 -5.55 -5.49
N GLU A 12 -10.13 -6.54 -5.42
CA GLU A 12 -9.76 -7.90 -4.97
C GLU A 12 -8.73 -8.55 -5.89
N ILE A 13 -8.81 -8.32 -7.19
CA ILE A 13 -7.83 -8.82 -8.15
C ILE A 13 -6.43 -8.32 -7.78
N VAL A 14 -6.30 -7.02 -7.52
CA VAL A 14 -5.01 -6.43 -7.13
C VAL A 14 -4.54 -7.00 -5.80
N ASN A 15 -5.40 -7.03 -4.80
CA ASN A 15 -5.02 -7.50 -3.46
C ASN A 15 -4.62 -8.98 -3.47
N THR A 16 -5.35 -9.83 -4.19
CA THR A 16 -5.03 -11.25 -4.32
C THR A 16 -3.67 -11.44 -5.00
N TYR A 17 -3.40 -10.65 -6.04
CA TYR A 17 -2.13 -10.72 -6.74
C TYR A 17 -0.96 -10.30 -5.82
N VAL A 18 -1.13 -9.23 -5.08
CA VAL A 18 -0.11 -8.76 -4.12
C VAL A 18 0.15 -9.81 -3.04
N ASP A 19 -0.90 -10.42 -2.50
CA ASP A 19 -0.76 -11.45 -1.48
C ASP A 19 -0.01 -12.68 -2.01
N LYS A 20 -0.24 -13.03 -3.28
CA LYS A 20 0.36 -14.20 -3.89
C LYS A 20 1.80 -13.96 -4.34
N TYR A 21 2.09 -12.82 -4.94
CA TYR A 21 3.38 -12.56 -5.59
C TYR A 21 4.25 -11.52 -4.89
N GLY A 22 3.71 -10.78 -3.93
CA GLY A 22 4.46 -9.76 -3.20
C GLY A 22 4.77 -8.51 -4.03
N CYS A 23 4.07 -8.30 -5.13
CA CYS A 23 4.22 -7.12 -5.97
C CYS A 23 2.88 -6.73 -6.58
N VAL A 24 2.76 -5.48 -7.00
CA VAL A 24 1.55 -4.98 -7.64
C VAL A 24 1.56 -5.36 -9.12
N PRO A 25 0.44 -5.87 -9.67
CA PRO A 25 0.41 -6.22 -11.09
C PRO A 25 0.48 -4.98 -11.97
N ARG A 26 1.17 -5.08 -13.10
CA ARG A 26 1.10 -4.07 -14.16
C ARG A 26 -0.26 -4.12 -14.83
N ASP A 27 -0.59 -3.08 -15.59
CA ASP A 27 -1.88 -2.98 -16.27
C ASP A 27 -2.21 -4.20 -17.14
N GLY A 28 -1.25 -4.68 -17.93
CA GLY A 28 -1.44 -5.87 -18.75
C GLY A 28 -1.68 -7.14 -17.93
N THR A 29 -0.96 -7.28 -16.82
CA THR A 29 -1.13 -8.41 -15.89
C THR A 29 -2.49 -8.32 -15.20
N PHE A 30 -2.88 -7.14 -14.75
CA PHE A 30 -4.19 -6.90 -14.17
C PHE A 30 -5.31 -7.32 -15.13
N TYR A 31 -5.20 -6.92 -16.38
CA TYR A 31 -6.16 -7.32 -17.42
C TYR A 31 -6.19 -8.85 -17.59
N SER A 32 -5.03 -9.49 -17.64
CA SER A 32 -4.93 -10.96 -17.78
C SER A 32 -5.54 -11.71 -16.60
N GLU A 33 -5.53 -11.11 -15.41
CA GLU A 33 -6.13 -11.69 -14.20
C GLU A 33 -7.63 -11.42 -14.10
N GLY A 34 -8.24 -10.87 -15.14
CA GLY A 34 -9.67 -10.60 -15.18
C GLY A 34 -10.09 -9.19 -14.81
N GLY A 35 -9.14 -8.28 -14.66
CA GLY A 35 -9.44 -6.89 -14.35
C GLY A 35 -10.04 -6.15 -15.54
N ASP A 36 -10.95 -5.22 -15.27
CA ASP A 36 -11.55 -4.37 -16.28
C ASP A 36 -10.80 -3.04 -16.36
N LEU A 37 -9.76 -3.03 -17.18
CA LEU A 37 -8.84 -1.90 -17.28
C LEU A 37 -9.56 -0.63 -17.77
N ASP A 38 -10.46 -0.75 -18.76
CA ASP A 38 -11.20 0.40 -19.28
C ASP A 38 -12.08 1.04 -18.21
N TYR A 39 -12.76 0.22 -17.42
CA TYR A 39 -13.59 0.69 -16.31
C TYR A 39 -12.75 1.42 -15.27
N ILE A 40 -11.63 0.85 -14.87
CA ILE A 40 -10.72 1.44 -13.89
C ILE A 40 -10.15 2.76 -14.40
N CYS A 41 -9.72 2.82 -15.65
CA CYS A 41 -9.20 4.06 -16.22
C CYS A 41 -10.27 5.14 -16.35
N SER A 42 -11.53 4.75 -16.56
CA SER A 42 -12.63 5.74 -16.62
C SER A 42 -12.91 6.33 -15.23
N LEU A 43 -12.76 5.56 -14.15
CA LEU A 43 -13.01 6.04 -12.79
C LEU A 43 -11.83 6.84 -12.21
N PHE A 44 -10.61 6.39 -12.46
CA PHE A 44 -9.40 6.93 -11.82
C PHE A 44 -8.50 7.72 -12.78
N LYS A 45 -8.89 7.83 -14.04
CA LYS A 45 -8.15 8.45 -15.15
C LYS A 45 -7.00 7.58 -15.66
N SER A 46 -6.34 6.82 -14.81
CA SER A 46 -5.27 5.91 -15.20
C SER A 46 -5.20 4.74 -14.24
N TYR A 47 -4.59 3.66 -14.67
CA TYR A 47 -4.32 2.50 -13.82
C TYR A 47 -3.37 2.90 -12.68
N GLU A 48 -2.38 3.72 -12.96
CA GLU A 48 -1.43 4.20 -11.94
C GLU A 48 -2.15 4.93 -10.80
N ASN A 49 -3.11 5.81 -11.15
CA ASN A 49 -3.90 6.51 -10.13
C ASN A 49 -4.73 5.54 -9.29
N PHE A 50 -5.31 4.51 -9.92
CA PHE A 50 -6.03 3.47 -9.21
C PHE A 50 -5.14 2.78 -8.18
N ILE A 51 -3.93 2.39 -8.57
CA ILE A 51 -2.98 1.72 -7.67
C ILE A 51 -2.59 2.64 -6.52
N LYS A 52 -2.36 3.93 -6.78
CA LYS A 52 -2.07 4.91 -5.73
C LYS A 52 -3.23 5.09 -4.75
N GLU A 53 -4.46 5.10 -5.25
CA GLU A 53 -5.65 5.19 -4.39
C GLU A 53 -5.81 3.97 -3.49
N LEU A 54 -5.31 2.81 -3.91
CA LEU A 54 -5.28 1.61 -3.07
C LEU A 54 -4.17 1.66 -2.01
N GLY A 55 -3.31 2.68 -2.06
CA GLY A 55 -2.24 2.87 -1.08
C GLY A 55 -0.92 2.20 -1.43
N PHE A 56 -0.73 1.76 -2.66
CA PHE A 56 0.54 1.19 -3.10
C PHE A 56 1.48 2.27 -3.62
N GLU A 57 2.77 2.11 -3.32
CA GLU A 57 3.80 3.06 -3.74
C GLU A 57 4.22 2.88 -5.19
N ASP A 58 4.14 1.65 -5.69
CA ASP A 58 4.70 1.24 -6.97
C ASP A 58 3.95 0.05 -7.52
N TYR A 59 4.13 -0.24 -8.79
CA TYR A 59 3.54 -1.41 -9.42
C TYR A 59 4.51 -2.03 -10.44
N GLY A 60 4.21 -3.27 -10.86
CA GLY A 60 5.00 -4.01 -11.82
C GLY A 60 5.73 -5.16 -11.16
N TYR A 61 6.79 -5.66 -11.79
CA TYR A 61 7.50 -6.85 -11.31
C TYR A 61 8.39 -6.61 -10.09
N ARG A 62 8.53 -5.38 -9.69
CA ARG A 62 9.32 -5.04 -8.50
C ARG A 62 8.54 -5.43 -7.24
N LYS A 63 9.16 -6.20 -6.36
CA LYS A 63 8.54 -6.57 -5.09
C LYS A 63 8.33 -5.34 -4.23
N LEU A 64 7.19 -5.30 -3.54
CA LEU A 64 6.91 -4.24 -2.58
C LEU A 64 7.86 -4.35 -1.39
N LYS A 65 8.28 -3.20 -0.90
CA LYS A 65 9.16 -3.13 0.25
C LYS A 65 8.35 -3.33 1.53
N LYS A 66 8.91 -4.13 2.44
CA LYS A 66 8.36 -4.27 3.79
C LYS A 66 9.10 -3.34 4.74
N TYR A 67 8.36 -2.86 5.70
CA TYR A 67 8.87 -1.94 6.72
C TYR A 67 8.60 -2.50 8.10
N GLY A 68 9.46 -2.20 9.05
CA GLY A 68 9.25 -2.54 10.44
C GLY A 68 8.78 -1.32 11.22
N VAL A 69 7.81 -1.52 12.11
CA VAL A 69 7.38 -0.50 13.06
C VAL A 69 8.02 -0.79 14.40
N HIS A 70 8.87 0.12 14.86
CA HIS A 70 9.52 0.03 16.16
C HIS A 70 8.81 0.94 17.14
N ASP A 71 8.34 0.37 18.24
CA ASP A 71 7.79 1.14 19.34
C ASP A 71 8.93 1.49 20.28
N ILE A 72 9.43 2.71 20.20
CA ILE A 72 10.61 3.11 20.98
C ILE A 72 10.31 3.19 22.48
N ARG A 73 9.05 3.38 22.86
CA ARG A 73 8.67 3.39 24.27
C ARG A 73 8.75 2.00 24.88
N ARG A 74 8.49 0.97 24.08
CA ARG A 74 8.62 -0.44 24.48
C ARG A 74 10.00 -1.02 24.17
N GLY A 75 10.78 -0.32 23.34
CA GLY A 75 12.09 -0.78 22.93
C GLY A 75 12.07 -2.02 22.03
N LYS A 76 11.02 -2.22 21.23
CA LYS A 76 10.92 -3.42 20.40
C LYS A 76 10.20 -3.19 19.07
N LEU A 77 10.51 -4.07 18.11
CA LEU A 77 9.80 -4.16 16.84
C LEU A 77 8.43 -4.80 17.10
N ILE A 78 7.36 -4.14 16.69
CA ILE A 78 5.99 -4.59 16.97
C ILE A 78 5.20 -5.02 15.75
N TYR A 79 5.67 -4.68 14.54
CA TYR A 79 4.95 -5.01 13.31
C TYR A 79 5.88 -4.99 12.12
N ILE A 80 5.66 -5.89 11.16
CA ILE A 80 6.37 -5.91 9.87
C ILE A 80 5.32 -6.03 8.77
N GLY A 81 5.36 -5.12 7.80
CA GLY A 81 4.42 -5.17 6.69
C GLY A 81 4.65 -4.06 5.68
N PHE A 82 3.72 -3.96 4.74
CA PHE A 82 3.74 -2.89 3.75
C PHE A 82 3.29 -1.58 4.38
N LEU A 83 3.75 -0.44 3.86
CA LEU A 83 3.37 0.87 4.40
C LEU A 83 1.85 1.05 4.42
N ARG A 84 1.15 0.55 3.40
CA ARG A 84 -0.31 0.60 3.36
C ARG A 84 -0.93 -0.07 4.59
N ASP A 85 -0.46 -1.25 4.93
CA ASP A 85 -0.99 -2.02 6.07
C ASP A 85 -0.62 -1.37 7.40
N ILE A 86 0.57 -0.79 7.48
CA ILE A 86 1.01 -0.04 8.67
C ILE A 86 0.10 1.17 8.89
N LYS A 87 -0.23 1.90 7.82
CA LYS A 87 -1.16 3.03 7.90
C LYS A 87 -2.51 2.59 8.45
N GLU A 88 -3.08 1.53 7.90
CA GLU A 88 -4.39 1.03 8.33
C GLU A 88 -4.38 0.52 9.77
N GLU A 89 -3.31 -0.19 10.16
CA GLU A 89 -3.23 -0.82 11.48
C GLU A 89 -2.99 0.19 12.61
N PHE A 90 -2.15 1.21 12.37
CA PHE A 90 -1.70 2.10 13.44
C PHE A 90 -2.24 3.53 13.35
N PHE A 91 -2.53 4.01 12.17
CA PHE A 91 -2.80 5.42 11.96
C PHE A 91 -4.14 5.71 11.29
N GLU A 92 -4.75 4.74 10.63
CA GLU A 92 -6.01 4.90 9.90
C GLU A 92 -6.02 6.20 9.05
N ASP A 93 -6.93 7.10 9.32
CA ASP A 93 -7.06 8.36 8.57
C ASP A 93 -6.27 9.52 9.18
N LYS A 94 -5.52 9.30 10.25
CA LYS A 94 -4.73 10.35 10.90
C LYS A 94 -3.69 10.97 9.99
N TYR A 95 -3.04 10.15 9.18
CA TYR A 95 -1.97 10.56 8.29
C TYR A 95 -2.20 9.99 6.90
N THR A 96 -1.80 10.75 5.88
CA THR A 96 -1.78 10.22 4.51
C THR A 96 -0.59 9.28 4.34
N LEU A 97 -0.67 8.40 3.35
CA LEU A 97 0.45 7.52 3.02
C LEU A 97 1.70 8.32 2.67
N GLU A 98 1.55 9.44 1.97
CA GLU A 98 2.67 10.31 1.62
C GLU A 98 3.35 10.92 2.85
N HIS A 99 2.56 11.32 3.84
CA HIS A 99 3.10 11.84 5.09
C HIS A 99 3.93 10.77 5.80
N ILE A 100 3.40 9.54 5.89
CA ILE A 100 4.11 8.42 6.51
C ILE A 100 5.41 8.12 5.78
N LYS A 101 5.41 8.10 4.44
CA LYS A 101 6.61 7.93 3.63
C LYS A 101 7.65 8.99 3.93
N LYS A 102 7.23 10.24 3.99
CA LYS A 102 8.10 11.38 4.26
C LYS A 102 8.79 11.26 5.62
N VAL A 103 8.01 10.91 6.64
CA VAL A 103 8.53 10.72 8.00
C VAL A 103 9.49 9.53 8.03
N THR A 104 9.15 8.44 7.37
CA THR A 104 9.99 7.24 7.28
C THR A 104 11.34 7.54 6.64
N TYR A 105 11.36 8.25 5.52
CA TYR A 105 12.61 8.60 4.84
C TYR A 105 13.46 9.59 5.64
N SER A 106 12.85 10.40 6.49
CA SER A 106 13.55 11.36 7.33
C SER A 106 14.01 10.76 8.67
N ASN A 107 13.72 9.48 8.93
CA ASN A 107 14.00 8.80 10.19
C ASN A 107 13.43 9.52 11.41
N LYS A 108 12.27 10.14 11.24
CA LYS A 108 11.55 10.83 12.32
C LYS A 108 10.51 9.91 12.94
N LEU A 109 10.14 10.23 14.16
CA LEU A 109 9.11 9.48 14.88
C LEU A 109 7.71 9.96 14.52
N LEU A 110 6.77 9.03 14.43
CA LEU A 110 5.34 9.34 14.40
C LEU A 110 4.81 9.27 15.83
N GLU A 111 4.09 10.30 16.23
CA GLU A 111 3.49 10.43 17.56
C GLU A 111 4.54 10.32 18.70
N ASN A 112 5.79 10.71 18.41
CA ASN A 112 6.92 10.61 19.35
C ASN A 112 7.10 9.19 19.91
N ARG A 113 6.65 8.17 19.16
CA ARG A 113 6.65 6.80 19.64
C ARG A 113 7.08 5.79 18.57
N TYR A 114 6.62 5.95 17.33
CA TYR A 114 6.83 4.93 16.30
C TYR A 114 7.91 5.34 15.31
N LEU A 115 8.89 4.49 15.16
CA LEU A 115 9.91 4.61 14.12
C LEU A 115 9.64 3.54 13.06
N ILE A 116 9.41 3.97 11.84
CA ILE A 116 9.18 3.08 10.72
C ILE A 116 10.46 2.98 9.90
N ARG A 117 10.99 1.78 9.73
CA ARG A 117 12.24 1.55 9.02
C ARG A 117 12.07 0.53 7.92
N LYS A 118 12.67 0.84 6.77
CA LYS A 118 12.67 -0.03 5.60
C LYS A 118 13.53 -1.28 5.82
N ASP A 119 14.67 -1.11 6.48
CA ASP A 119 15.59 -2.20 6.78
C ASP A 119 15.21 -2.84 8.10
N ILE A 120 14.65 -4.02 8.03
CA ILE A 120 14.15 -4.77 9.18
C ILE A 120 14.93 -6.05 9.42
N ALA A 121 15.98 -6.27 8.64
CA ALA A 121 16.81 -7.46 8.75
C ALA A 121 17.66 -7.42 10.04
#